data_77a6c9ed2aabb776d56f69a3d561b692
#
_entry.id   77a6c9ed2aabb776d56f69a3d561b692
#
_cell.length_a   1.000
_cell.length_b   1.000
_cell.length_c   1.000
_cell.angle_alpha   90.00
_cell.angle_beta   90.00
_cell.angle_gamma   90.00
#
_symmetry.space_group_name_H-M   'P 1'
#
loop_
_entity.id
_entity.type
_entity.pdbx_description
1 polymer ?
#
loop_
_entity_poly.entity_id
_entity_poly.type
_entity_poly.pdbx_seq_one_letter_code
_entity_poly.pdbx_strand_id
1 'polypeptide(L)'
;MSAINWVLSQPWAGGSFAGVRMLKDFTMSDLVCRAPAVWELPDYINELFPVIVGIAFLSTLEQTVMSKTLSAKTGEPLNLNQDTFAVGMANMGSALTTSLPCSASLTRSMLNFTAGAATRFAGVYCGLICLGITFVLANFPLISKIPHSVLAALVLANAISLYDKKLLRICFRSTPGDAMVLFVTFVAALLLPLHIAIFVGVVISVSLFLRKAARPELVEYTFNDEGTLLELAHSKNRLPQISIVHVEGDIFFGAADMFRRQVARIAEDPSLAVVVLRMRNARNLDATSVCALEELIRFIREKGRHIIISGASRDVFRILQRSGVLALLQEGCEKGESNIFLIEPKNPNMSTRKALMRAQKMLGTREADISIYTTETK
;
A
#
# COMPACT_ATOMS: atom_id res chain seq x y z
N MET A 1 -18.50 -43.93 -4.32
CA MET A 1 -18.11 -44.40 -5.66
C MET A 1 -18.30 -43.27 -6.62
N SER A 2 -17.26 -42.81 -7.31
CA SER A 2 -17.59 -41.98 -8.47
C SER A 2 -18.31 -42.89 -9.47
N ALA A 3 -19.46 -42.44 -9.96
CA ALA A 3 -20.25 -43.18 -10.96
C ALA A 3 -19.37 -43.62 -12.15
N ILE A 4 -18.37 -42.81 -12.47
CA ILE A 4 -17.41 -43.07 -13.54
C ILE A 4 -16.56 -44.32 -13.23
N ASN A 5 -16.01 -44.47 -12.02
CA ASN A 5 -15.22 -45.63 -11.67
C ASN A 5 -16.09 -46.91 -11.54
N TRP A 6 -17.32 -46.74 -11.09
CA TRP A 6 -18.25 -47.85 -11.09
C TRP A 6 -18.60 -48.30 -12.53
N VAL A 7 -18.83 -47.34 -13.44
CA VAL A 7 -19.07 -47.62 -14.87
C VAL A 7 -17.83 -48.25 -15.52
N LEU A 8 -16.64 -47.77 -15.24
CA LEU A 8 -15.37 -48.27 -15.82
C LEU A 8 -14.92 -49.62 -15.21
N SER A 9 -15.41 -49.98 -14.04
CA SER A 9 -15.15 -51.29 -13.43
C SER A 9 -16.11 -52.41 -13.88
N GLN A 10 -17.11 -52.06 -14.71
CA GLN A 10 -18.05 -53.06 -15.22
C GLN A 10 -17.44 -53.90 -16.35
N PRO A 11 -17.72 -55.23 -16.43
CA PRO A 11 -17.14 -56.11 -17.41
C PRO A 11 -17.41 -55.74 -18.87
N TRP A 12 -18.45 -54.95 -19.12
CA TRP A 12 -18.83 -54.48 -20.48
C TRP A 12 -18.04 -53.25 -20.94
N ALA A 13 -17.36 -52.56 -20.03
CA ALA A 13 -16.56 -51.36 -20.37
C ALA A 13 -15.22 -51.69 -21.03
N GLY A 14 -14.87 -52.98 -21.22
CA GLY A 14 -13.81 -53.50 -22.12
C GLY A 14 -12.39 -52.94 -21.89
N GLY A 15 -12.13 -52.26 -20.80
CA GLY A 15 -10.81 -51.69 -20.57
C GLY A 15 -10.44 -51.69 -19.08
N SER A 16 -9.40 -52.46 -18.77
CA SER A 16 -8.68 -52.28 -17.49
C SER A 16 -8.05 -50.89 -17.47
N PHE A 17 -8.78 -49.90 -16.89
CA PHE A 17 -8.18 -48.62 -16.55
C PHE A 17 -7.29 -48.79 -15.31
N ALA A 18 -6.25 -49.59 -15.45
CA ALA A 18 -5.21 -49.87 -14.45
C ALA A 18 -4.33 -48.68 -14.10
N GLY A 19 -4.76 -47.44 -14.31
CA GLY A 19 -3.97 -46.23 -14.11
C GLY A 19 -4.62 -45.09 -13.35
N VAL A 20 -5.88 -45.23 -12.91
CA VAL A 20 -6.54 -44.15 -12.17
C VAL A 20 -6.08 -44.17 -10.71
N ARG A 21 -5.27 -43.17 -10.33
CA ARG A 21 -4.84 -42.99 -8.94
C ARG A 21 -6.01 -42.58 -8.08
N MET A 22 -6.29 -43.35 -7.03
CA MET A 22 -7.30 -43.07 -6.03
C MET A 22 -6.67 -42.41 -4.81
N LEU A 23 -7.47 -41.65 -4.06
CA LEU A 23 -7.07 -41.14 -2.76
C LEU A 23 -6.82 -42.30 -1.79
N LYS A 24 -5.87 -42.10 -0.88
CA LYS A 24 -5.67 -43.02 0.24
C LYS A 24 -6.76 -42.79 1.27
N ASP A 25 -7.25 -43.87 1.87
CA ASP A 25 -8.05 -43.75 3.08
C ASP A 25 -7.22 -43.16 4.19
N PHE A 26 -7.79 -42.31 4.99
CA PHE A 26 -7.20 -41.93 6.26
C PHE A 26 -7.94 -42.68 7.39
N THR A 27 -7.18 -43.03 8.41
CA THR A 27 -7.68 -43.77 9.55
C THR A 27 -7.72 -42.89 10.79
N MET A 28 -8.42 -43.35 11.85
CA MET A 28 -8.45 -42.64 13.12
C MET A 28 -7.05 -42.39 13.71
N SER A 29 -6.09 -43.27 13.38
CA SER A 29 -4.69 -43.06 13.80
C SER A 29 -4.03 -41.85 13.17
N ASP A 30 -4.49 -41.39 12.00
CA ASP A 30 -3.97 -40.22 11.32
C ASP A 30 -4.56 -38.92 11.89
N LEU A 31 -5.68 -39.00 12.64
CA LEU A 31 -6.31 -37.88 13.34
C LEU A 31 -5.74 -37.62 14.75
N VAL A 32 -4.75 -38.40 15.18
CA VAL A 32 -4.14 -38.23 16.51
C VAL A 32 -3.35 -36.92 16.53
N CYS A 33 -3.73 -36.02 17.44
CA CYS A 33 -2.95 -34.83 17.75
C CYS A 33 -1.56 -35.26 18.27
N ARG A 34 -0.52 -34.98 17.51
CA ARG A 34 0.86 -35.16 17.96
C ARG A 34 1.41 -33.80 18.36
N ALA A 35 2.06 -33.72 19.52
CA ALA A 35 2.80 -32.50 19.85
C ALA A 35 3.92 -32.30 18.83
N PRO A 36 4.08 -31.08 18.28
CA PRO A 36 5.17 -30.81 17.35
C PRO A 36 6.52 -31.04 18.02
N ALA A 37 7.46 -31.63 17.30
CA ALA A 37 8.85 -31.86 17.78
C ALA A 37 9.59 -30.50 17.74
N VAL A 38 9.30 -29.63 18.71
CA VAL A 38 9.83 -28.26 18.77
C VAL A 38 11.36 -28.23 18.88
N TRP A 39 11.98 -29.29 19.43
CA TRP A 39 13.43 -29.41 19.56
C TRP A 39 14.17 -29.66 18.24
N GLU A 40 13.49 -30.10 17.19
CA GLU A 40 14.07 -30.26 15.85
C GLU A 40 14.00 -28.97 15.03
N LEU A 41 13.25 -27.99 15.50
CA LEU A 41 13.02 -26.73 14.79
C LEU A 41 14.29 -25.93 14.48
N PRO A 42 15.29 -25.84 15.37
CA PRO A 42 16.52 -25.10 15.11
C PRO A 42 17.27 -25.57 13.86
N ASP A 43 17.23 -26.85 13.56
CA ASP A 43 17.96 -27.44 12.44
C ASP A 43 17.36 -27.05 11.08
N TYR A 44 16.07 -26.80 11.04
CA TYR A 44 15.33 -26.47 9.82
C TYR A 44 14.94 -24.99 9.68
N ILE A 45 15.19 -24.16 10.70
CA ILE A 45 14.69 -22.80 10.76
C ILE A 45 15.16 -21.93 9.57
N ASN A 46 16.41 -22.13 9.13
CA ASN A 46 16.99 -21.36 8.02
C ASN A 46 16.31 -21.68 6.68
N GLU A 47 15.90 -22.92 6.47
CA GLU A 47 15.20 -23.34 5.25
C GLU A 47 13.72 -23.00 5.29
N LEU A 48 13.11 -23.13 6.47
CA LEU A 48 11.67 -22.89 6.64
C LEU A 48 11.33 -21.41 6.78
N PHE A 49 12.24 -20.58 7.28
CA PHE A 49 11.95 -19.16 7.56
C PHE A 49 11.40 -18.37 6.38
N PRO A 50 11.99 -18.44 5.17
CA PRO A 50 11.42 -17.73 4.00
C PRO A 50 10.03 -18.23 3.63
N VAL A 51 9.76 -19.51 3.79
CA VAL A 51 8.47 -20.14 3.51
C VAL A 51 7.43 -19.68 4.54
N ILE A 52 7.80 -19.67 5.83
CA ILE A 52 6.94 -19.21 6.93
C ILE A 52 6.54 -17.75 6.71
N VAL A 53 7.51 -16.89 6.43
CA VAL A 53 7.24 -15.46 6.17
C VAL A 53 6.36 -15.29 4.93
N GLY A 54 6.61 -16.04 3.85
CA GLY A 54 5.79 -16.02 2.64
C GLY A 54 4.35 -16.45 2.90
N ILE A 55 4.13 -17.54 3.64
CA ILE A 55 2.80 -18.03 4.01
C ILE A 55 2.08 -17.03 4.92
N ALA A 56 2.76 -16.48 5.94
CA ALA A 56 2.19 -15.50 6.85
C ALA A 56 1.76 -14.23 6.10
N PHE A 57 2.59 -13.76 5.18
CA PHE A 57 2.28 -12.58 4.36
C PHE A 57 1.08 -12.85 3.44
N LEU A 58 1.05 -13.99 2.73
CA LEU A 58 -0.05 -14.39 1.87
C LEU A 58 -1.36 -14.52 2.67
N SER A 59 -1.31 -15.20 3.82
CA SER A 59 -2.46 -15.37 4.71
C SER A 59 -3.03 -14.03 5.18
N THR A 60 -2.15 -13.08 5.54
CA THR A 60 -2.57 -11.73 5.95
C THR A 60 -3.20 -10.94 4.80
N LEU A 61 -2.67 -11.06 3.58
CA LEU A 61 -3.26 -10.43 2.39
C LEU A 61 -4.64 -11.00 2.09
N GLU A 62 -4.79 -12.33 2.04
CA GLU A 62 -6.08 -13.00 1.80
C GLU A 62 -7.10 -12.61 2.86
N GLN A 63 -6.71 -12.62 4.14
CA GLN A 63 -7.55 -12.18 5.25
C GLN A 63 -8.01 -10.73 5.05
N THR A 64 -7.08 -9.83 4.71
CA THR A 64 -7.39 -8.40 4.50
C THR A 64 -8.39 -8.19 3.37
N VAL A 65 -8.21 -8.89 2.24
CA VAL A 65 -9.11 -8.81 1.08
C VAL A 65 -10.49 -9.36 1.45
N MET A 66 -10.53 -10.50 2.13
CA MET A 66 -11.77 -11.13 2.58
C MET A 66 -12.55 -10.21 3.52
N SER A 67 -11.89 -9.69 4.56
CA SER A 67 -12.51 -8.82 5.55
C SER A 67 -13.04 -7.52 4.92
N LYS A 68 -12.28 -6.88 4.02
CA LYS A 68 -12.74 -5.69 3.28
C LYS A 68 -13.95 -5.98 2.39
N THR A 69 -13.93 -7.11 1.69
CA THR A 69 -15.01 -7.48 0.78
C THR A 69 -16.29 -7.80 1.56
N LEU A 70 -16.16 -8.53 2.69
CA LEU A 70 -17.29 -8.88 3.52
C LEU A 70 -17.87 -7.64 4.23
N SER A 71 -17.03 -6.80 4.83
CA SER A 71 -17.42 -5.53 5.45
C SER A 71 -18.18 -4.62 4.46
N ALA A 72 -17.71 -4.51 3.22
CA ALA A 72 -18.40 -3.73 2.17
C ALA A 72 -19.81 -4.25 1.85
N LYS A 73 -20.08 -5.56 2.07
CA LYS A 73 -21.39 -6.18 1.84
C LYS A 73 -22.29 -6.18 3.06
N THR A 74 -21.71 -6.36 4.26
CA THR A 74 -22.47 -6.42 5.51
C THR A 74 -22.74 -5.03 6.10
N GLY A 75 -21.91 -4.02 5.74
CA GLY A 75 -21.94 -2.70 6.38
C GLY A 75 -21.33 -2.69 7.78
N GLU A 76 -20.77 -3.79 8.28
CA GLU A 76 -20.14 -3.84 9.59
C GLU A 76 -18.77 -3.17 9.60
N PRO A 77 -18.39 -2.49 10.71
CA PRO A 77 -17.09 -1.84 10.83
C PRO A 77 -15.96 -2.87 10.81
N LEU A 78 -14.94 -2.58 10.01
CA LEU A 78 -13.77 -3.43 9.82
C LEU A 78 -12.72 -3.21 10.92
N ASN A 79 -12.26 -4.31 11.54
CA ASN A 79 -11.11 -4.30 12.45
C ASN A 79 -10.06 -5.32 11.97
N LEU A 80 -9.20 -4.88 11.06
CA LEU A 80 -8.17 -5.73 10.45
C LEU A 80 -7.19 -6.32 11.47
N ASN A 81 -6.86 -5.58 12.54
CA ASN A 81 -5.93 -6.06 13.56
C ASN A 81 -6.52 -7.24 14.33
N GLN A 82 -7.79 -7.16 14.69
CA GLN A 82 -8.49 -8.24 15.39
C GLN A 82 -8.65 -9.46 14.49
N ASP A 83 -8.97 -9.27 13.21
CA ASP A 83 -9.13 -10.35 12.25
C ASP A 83 -7.81 -11.06 12.00
N THR A 84 -6.71 -10.32 11.82
CA THR A 84 -5.37 -10.89 11.64
C THR A 84 -4.91 -11.65 12.89
N PHE A 85 -5.18 -11.10 14.07
CA PHE A 85 -4.89 -11.78 15.34
C PHE A 85 -5.67 -13.09 15.47
N ALA A 86 -6.94 -13.10 15.08
CA ALA A 86 -7.77 -14.31 15.11
C ALA A 86 -7.24 -15.42 14.19
N VAL A 87 -6.79 -15.07 12.97
CA VAL A 87 -6.13 -16.02 12.06
C VAL A 87 -4.82 -16.54 12.63
N GLY A 88 -4.03 -15.68 13.25
CA GLY A 88 -2.80 -16.07 13.95
C GLY A 88 -3.07 -17.09 15.06
N MET A 89 -4.08 -16.82 15.91
CA MET A 89 -4.51 -17.74 16.97
C MET A 89 -5.04 -19.08 16.43
N ALA A 90 -5.79 -19.04 15.32
CA ALA A 90 -6.24 -20.27 14.66
C ALA A 90 -5.08 -21.11 14.14
N ASN A 91 -4.06 -20.47 13.57
CA ASN A 91 -2.83 -21.15 13.13
C ASN A 91 -1.99 -21.71 14.29
N MET A 92 -1.94 -21.01 15.42
CA MET A 92 -1.33 -21.58 16.64
C MET A 92 -2.06 -22.83 17.12
N GLY A 93 -3.40 -22.78 17.14
CA GLY A 93 -4.22 -23.94 17.46
C GLY A 93 -4.01 -25.12 16.49
N SER A 94 -3.91 -24.85 15.19
CA SER A 94 -3.65 -25.87 14.18
C SER A 94 -2.24 -26.46 14.28
N ALA A 95 -1.25 -25.67 14.69
CA ALA A 95 0.09 -26.16 14.94
C ALA A 95 0.16 -27.17 16.08
N LEU A 96 -0.64 -26.98 17.15
CA LEU A 96 -0.74 -27.95 18.25
C LEU A 96 -1.33 -29.30 17.82
N THR A 97 -2.12 -29.31 16.75
CA THR A 97 -2.70 -30.53 16.17
C THR A 97 -1.95 -31.04 14.94
N THR A 98 -0.75 -30.53 14.68
CA THR A 98 0.08 -30.85 13.49
C THR A 98 -0.68 -30.67 12.16
N SER A 99 -1.58 -29.72 12.13
CA SER A 99 -2.39 -29.40 10.94
C SER A 99 -1.66 -28.38 10.03
N LEU A 100 -2.13 -28.30 8.78
CA LEU A 100 -1.60 -27.33 7.83
C LEU A 100 -2.00 -25.89 8.22
N PRO A 101 -1.14 -24.89 7.93
CA PRO A 101 -1.50 -23.49 8.12
C PRO A 101 -2.73 -23.13 7.27
N CYS A 102 -3.60 -22.28 7.82
CA CYS A 102 -4.83 -21.86 7.18
C CYS A 102 -4.88 -20.33 7.00
N SER A 103 -5.63 -19.91 5.99
CA SER A 103 -6.00 -18.52 5.78
C SER A 103 -7.51 -18.38 5.58
N ALA A 104 -8.01 -17.14 5.61
CA ALA A 104 -9.40 -16.86 5.33
C ALA A 104 -9.69 -16.97 3.83
N SER A 105 -10.66 -17.81 3.47
CA SER A 105 -11.07 -18.00 2.09
C SER A 105 -12.25 -17.10 1.73
N LEU A 106 -12.03 -16.18 0.77
CA LEU A 106 -13.07 -15.27 0.28
C LEU A 106 -14.28 -16.05 -0.25
N THR A 107 -14.07 -17.08 -1.09
CA THR A 107 -15.15 -17.86 -1.70
C THR A 107 -15.99 -18.59 -0.68
N ARG A 108 -15.37 -19.25 0.31
CA ARG A 108 -16.09 -19.99 1.37
C ARG A 108 -16.82 -19.03 2.32
N SER A 109 -16.19 -17.92 2.70
CA SER A 109 -16.82 -16.91 3.55
C SER A 109 -17.99 -16.25 2.85
N MET A 110 -17.87 -15.95 1.56
CA MET A 110 -18.96 -15.40 0.76
C MET A 110 -20.11 -16.40 0.59
N LEU A 111 -19.80 -17.69 0.38
CA LEU A 111 -20.82 -18.74 0.30
C LEU A 111 -21.61 -18.85 1.62
N ASN A 112 -20.91 -18.85 2.75
CA ASN A 112 -21.52 -18.89 4.08
C ASN A 112 -22.44 -17.67 4.30
N PHE A 113 -21.97 -16.48 3.95
CA PHE A 113 -22.76 -15.25 4.02
C PHE A 113 -24.00 -15.29 3.12
N THR A 114 -23.87 -15.69 1.85
CA THR A 114 -24.99 -15.76 0.90
C THR A 114 -25.97 -16.88 1.25
N ALA A 115 -25.53 -17.91 1.96
CA ALA A 115 -26.38 -18.95 2.51
C ALA A 115 -27.22 -18.50 3.75
N GLY A 116 -27.03 -17.25 4.20
CA GLY A 116 -27.84 -16.68 5.28
C GLY A 116 -27.16 -16.71 6.65
N ALA A 117 -25.85 -16.88 6.74
CA ALA A 117 -25.14 -16.79 8.02
C ALA A 117 -25.30 -15.39 8.64
N ALA A 118 -26.03 -15.31 9.73
CA ALA A 118 -26.35 -14.06 10.41
C ALA A 118 -25.44 -13.77 11.62
N THR A 119 -24.70 -14.77 12.11
CA THR A 119 -23.90 -14.65 13.32
C THR A 119 -22.51 -15.23 13.16
N ARG A 120 -21.57 -14.79 14.01
CA ARG A 120 -20.20 -15.33 14.06
C ARG A 120 -20.14 -16.82 14.41
N PHE A 121 -21.15 -17.34 15.09
CA PHE A 121 -21.25 -18.76 15.43
C PHE A 121 -21.45 -19.66 14.21
N ALA A 122 -21.89 -19.13 13.06
CA ALA A 122 -22.01 -19.92 11.84
C ALA A 122 -20.68 -20.60 11.44
N GLY A 123 -19.54 -19.91 11.64
CA GLY A 123 -18.22 -20.50 11.42
C GLY A 123 -17.89 -21.64 12.40
N VAL A 124 -18.28 -21.51 13.65
CA VAL A 124 -18.09 -22.56 14.68
C VAL A 124 -18.90 -23.80 14.33
N TYR A 125 -20.17 -23.62 13.98
CA TYR A 125 -21.04 -24.75 13.54
C TYR A 125 -20.51 -25.42 12.28
N CYS A 126 -20.03 -24.64 11.32
CA CYS A 126 -19.39 -25.18 10.12
C CYS A 126 -18.19 -26.05 10.47
N GLY A 127 -17.31 -25.57 11.38
CA GLY A 127 -16.16 -26.34 11.87
C GLY A 127 -16.55 -27.63 12.57
N LEU A 128 -17.57 -27.60 13.45
CA LEU A 128 -18.08 -28.79 14.14
C LEU A 128 -18.69 -29.81 13.18
N ILE A 129 -19.45 -29.37 12.18
CA ILE A 129 -20.02 -30.24 11.14
C ILE A 129 -18.87 -30.86 10.32
N CYS A 130 -17.88 -30.11 9.92
CA CYS A 130 -16.70 -30.64 9.21
C CYS A 130 -15.97 -31.70 10.05
N LEU A 131 -15.80 -31.45 11.34
CA LEU A 131 -15.18 -32.41 12.27
C LEU A 131 -16.02 -33.69 12.36
N GLY A 132 -17.33 -33.59 12.49
CA GLY A 132 -18.26 -34.73 12.49
C GLY A 132 -18.20 -35.53 11.19
N ILE A 133 -18.20 -34.85 10.03
CA ILE A 133 -18.04 -35.52 8.73
C ILE A 133 -16.70 -36.23 8.64
N THR A 134 -15.62 -35.58 9.08
CA THR A 134 -14.25 -36.17 9.08
C THR A 134 -14.21 -37.43 9.93
N PHE A 135 -14.84 -37.39 11.12
CA PHE A 135 -14.94 -38.57 11.99
C PHE A 135 -15.70 -39.72 11.32
N VAL A 136 -16.82 -39.45 10.65
CA VAL A 136 -17.57 -40.46 9.90
C VAL A 136 -16.74 -41.04 8.75
N LEU A 137 -16.06 -40.16 7.98
CA LEU A 137 -15.23 -40.59 6.86
C LEU A 137 -13.99 -41.39 7.28
N ALA A 138 -13.47 -41.17 8.50
CA ALA A 138 -12.35 -41.97 9.04
C ALA A 138 -12.77 -43.40 9.41
N ASN A 139 -14.07 -43.62 9.69
CA ASN A 139 -14.58 -44.95 10.02
C ASN A 139 -15.07 -45.73 8.79
N PHE A 140 -15.33 -45.02 7.68
CA PHE A 140 -15.82 -45.66 6.46
C PHE A 140 -14.86 -45.37 5.28
N PRO A 141 -14.39 -46.42 4.53
CA PRO A 141 -13.45 -46.24 3.43
C PRO A 141 -14.14 -45.63 2.20
N LEU A 142 -14.65 -44.39 2.34
CA LEU A 142 -15.33 -43.66 1.26
C LEU A 142 -14.36 -42.80 0.46
N ILE A 143 -13.29 -42.37 1.08
CA ILE A 143 -12.32 -41.46 0.46
C ILE A 143 -11.47 -42.18 -0.59
N SER A 144 -11.10 -43.44 -0.35
CA SER A 144 -10.38 -44.29 -1.32
C SER A 144 -11.15 -44.51 -2.63
N LYS A 145 -12.45 -44.25 -2.65
CA LYS A 145 -13.28 -44.35 -3.86
C LYS A 145 -13.27 -43.09 -4.71
N ILE A 146 -12.60 -42.01 -4.27
CA ILE A 146 -12.52 -40.74 -4.97
C ILE A 146 -11.23 -40.72 -5.81
N PRO A 147 -11.32 -40.64 -7.15
CA PRO A 147 -10.14 -40.51 -7.98
C PRO A 147 -9.52 -39.13 -7.89
N HIS A 148 -8.18 -39.04 -8.01
CA HIS A 148 -7.45 -37.75 -8.01
C HIS A 148 -7.93 -36.79 -9.09
N SER A 149 -8.47 -37.28 -10.20
CA SER A 149 -9.05 -36.46 -11.26
C SER A 149 -10.22 -35.59 -10.81
N VAL A 150 -11.00 -36.02 -9.80
CA VAL A 150 -12.07 -35.20 -9.21
C VAL A 150 -11.51 -34.02 -8.44
N LEU A 151 -10.42 -34.22 -7.68
CA LEU A 151 -9.74 -33.12 -7.00
C LEU A 151 -9.14 -32.13 -8.00
N ALA A 152 -8.51 -32.63 -9.07
CA ALA A 152 -7.98 -31.78 -10.13
C ALA A 152 -9.09 -30.94 -10.78
N ALA A 153 -10.25 -31.56 -11.08
CA ALA A 153 -11.40 -30.83 -11.62
C ALA A 153 -11.94 -29.78 -10.65
N LEU A 154 -11.96 -30.07 -9.35
CA LEU A 154 -12.38 -29.12 -8.31
C LEU A 154 -11.42 -27.91 -8.25
N VAL A 155 -10.11 -28.16 -8.29
CA VAL A 155 -9.08 -27.10 -8.30
C VAL A 155 -9.22 -26.21 -9.54
N LEU A 156 -9.42 -26.82 -10.73
CA LEU A 156 -9.64 -26.08 -11.97
C LEU A 156 -10.93 -25.24 -11.93
N ALA A 157 -12.02 -25.79 -11.40
CA ALA A 157 -13.28 -25.07 -11.24
C ALA A 157 -13.11 -23.86 -10.30
N ASN A 158 -12.38 -24.03 -9.19
CA ASN A 158 -12.06 -22.94 -8.27
C ASN A 158 -11.18 -21.88 -8.94
N ALA A 159 -10.15 -22.27 -9.68
CA ALA A 159 -9.27 -21.33 -10.40
C ALA A 159 -10.07 -20.50 -11.41
N ILE A 160 -11.00 -21.13 -12.16
CA ILE A 160 -11.87 -20.42 -13.10
C ILE A 160 -12.82 -19.46 -12.37
N SER A 161 -13.35 -19.84 -11.21
CA SER A 161 -14.25 -19.00 -10.41
C SER A 161 -13.57 -17.77 -9.81
N LEU A 162 -12.27 -17.86 -9.54
CA LEU A 162 -11.45 -16.75 -9.03
C LEU A 162 -11.02 -15.76 -10.12
N TYR A 163 -11.22 -16.11 -11.40
CA TYR A 163 -10.84 -15.28 -12.53
C TYR A 163 -11.83 -14.11 -12.73
N ASP A 164 -11.46 -12.92 -12.25
CA ASP A 164 -12.24 -11.70 -12.43
C ASP A 164 -11.82 -10.93 -13.69
N LYS A 165 -12.58 -11.12 -14.77
CA LYS A 165 -12.36 -10.43 -16.05
C LYS A 165 -12.44 -8.91 -15.93
N LYS A 166 -13.30 -8.39 -15.02
CA LYS A 166 -13.50 -6.96 -14.85
C LYS A 166 -12.27 -6.33 -14.21
N LEU A 167 -11.78 -6.93 -13.12
CA LEU A 167 -10.59 -6.46 -12.40
C LEU A 167 -9.35 -6.47 -13.30
N LEU A 168 -9.12 -7.56 -14.04
CA LEU A 168 -8.01 -7.67 -15.00
C LEU A 168 -8.08 -6.58 -16.08
N ARG A 169 -9.27 -6.34 -16.65
CA ARG A 169 -9.45 -5.29 -17.66
C ARG A 169 -9.14 -3.90 -17.11
N ILE A 170 -9.54 -3.63 -15.86
CA ILE A 170 -9.23 -2.36 -15.19
C ILE A 170 -7.72 -2.23 -15.00
N CYS A 171 -7.04 -3.25 -14.44
CA CYS A 171 -5.59 -3.24 -14.27
C CYS A 171 -4.83 -2.94 -15.56
N PHE A 172 -5.15 -3.63 -16.65
CA PHE A 172 -4.45 -3.44 -17.92
C PHE A 172 -4.74 -2.10 -18.60
N ARG A 173 -5.92 -1.49 -18.38
CA ARG A 173 -6.31 -0.26 -19.07
C ARG A 173 -6.03 1.01 -18.26
N SER A 174 -6.14 0.95 -16.95
CA SER A 174 -6.10 2.15 -16.11
C SER A 174 -4.72 2.43 -15.52
N THR A 175 -3.94 1.38 -15.21
CA THR A 175 -2.70 1.50 -14.44
C THR A 175 -1.59 0.62 -15.03
N PRO A 176 -0.77 1.16 -15.97
CA PRO A 176 0.30 0.38 -16.60
C PRO A 176 1.32 -0.17 -15.57
N GLY A 177 1.52 0.54 -14.44
CA GLY A 177 2.35 0.04 -13.34
C GLY A 177 1.79 -1.24 -12.70
N ASP A 178 0.49 -1.26 -12.40
CA ASP A 178 -0.16 -2.43 -11.80
C ASP A 178 -0.23 -3.61 -12.78
N ALA A 179 -0.43 -3.31 -14.07
CA ALA A 179 -0.36 -4.32 -15.13
C ALA A 179 1.03 -4.96 -15.22
N MET A 180 2.11 -4.17 -15.06
CA MET A 180 3.48 -4.66 -15.02
C MET A 180 3.71 -5.57 -13.80
N VAL A 181 3.28 -5.14 -12.61
CA VAL A 181 3.37 -5.96 -11.37
C VAL A 181 2.65 -7.28 -11.57
N LEU A 182 1.40 -7.25 -12.05
CA LEU A 182 0.60 -8.45 -12.31
C LEU A 182 1.30 -9.40 -13.26
N PHE A 183 1.80 -8.90 -14.39
CA PHE A 183 2.48 -9.72 -15.40
C PHE A 183 3.76 -10.36 -14.86
N VAL A 184 4.62 -9.56 -14.20
CA VAL A 184 5.89 -10.06 -13.66
C VAL A 184 5.65 -11.06 -12.53
N THR A 185 4.70 -10.78 -11.63
CA THR A 185 4.35 -11.71 -10.54
C THR A 185 3.77 -13.02 -11.09
N PHE A 186 2.94 -12.96 -12.12
CA PHE A 186 2.40 -14.14 -12.79
C PHE A 186 3.50 -14.99 -13.42
N VAL A 187 4.41 -14.38 -14.17
CA VAL A 187 5.56 -15.10 -14.78
C VAL A 187 6.46 -15.67 -13.68
N ALA A 188 6.74 -14.92 -12.63
CA ALA A 188 7.52 -15.41 -11.49
C ALA A 188 6.85 -16.62 -10.82
N ALA A 189 5.52 -16.61 -10.66
CA ALA A 189 4.77 -17.73 -10.08
C ALA A 189 4.79 -19.01 -10.94
N LEU A 190 5.02 -18.87 -12.25
CA LEU A 190 5.18 -20.03 -13.14
C LEU A 190 6.61 -20.61 -13.12
N LEU A 191 7.62 -19.77 -12.87
CA LEU A 191 9.03 -20.16 -12.98
C LEU A 191 9.71 -20.42 -11.64
N LEU A 192 9.22 -19.80 -10.54
CA LEU A 192 9.84 -19.81 -9.23
C LEU A 192 8.89 -20.42 -8.19
N PRO A 193 9.41 -20.87 -7.03
CA PRO A 193 8.57 -21.22 -5.90
C PRO A 193 7.63 -20.07 -5.51
N LEU A 194 6.39 -20.40 -5.13
CA LEU A 194 5.32 -19.43 -4.89
C LEU A 194 5.71 -18.31 -3.89
N HIS A 195 6.41 -18.66 -2.81
CA HIS A 195 6.88 -17.69 -1.81
C HIS A 195 7.85 -16.66 -2.41
N ILE A 196 8.75 -17.08 -3.30
CA ILE A 196 9.67 -16.17 -3.99
C ILE A 196 8.90 -15.27 -4.97
N ALA A 197 7.95 -15.82 -5.71
CA ALA A 197 7.12 -15.04 -6.63
C ALA A 197 6.32 -13.94 -5.91
N ILE A 198 5.82 -14.22 -4.71
CA ILE A 198 5.14 -13.22 -3.87
C ILE A 198 6.10 -12.09 -3.48
N PHE A 199 7.31 -12.41 -3.01
CA PHE A 199 8.31 -11.39 -2.67
C PHE A 199 8.70 -10.54 -3.88
N VAL A 200 8.88 -11.14 -5.05
CA VAL A 200 9.15 -10.41 -6.30
C VAL A 200 8.03 -9.41 -6.60
N GLY A 201 6.77 -9.84 -6.51
CA GLY A 201 5.61 -8.98 -6.72
C GLY A 201 5.55 -7.81 -5.73
N VAL A 202 5.80 -8.08 -4.45
CA VAL A 202 5.82 -7.06 -3.40
C VAL A 202 6.94 -6.05 -3.63
N VAL A 203 8.16 -6.50 -3.89
CA VAL A 203 9.32 -5.62 -4.13
C VAL A 203 9.07 -4.69 -5.32
N ILE A 204 8.54 -5.22 -6.43
CA ILE A 204 8.23 -4.41 -7.61
C ILE A 204 7.10 -3.43 -7.30
N SER A 205 6.03 -3.86 -6.64
CA SER A 205 4.90 -3.00 -6.26
C SER A 205 5.35 -1.84 -5.38
N VAL A 206 6.13 -2.11 -4.33
CA VAL A 206 6.69 -1.09 -3.43
C VAL A 206 7.62 -0.15 -4.18
N SER A 207 8.49 -0.67 -5.06
CA SER A 207 9.41 0.14 -5.87
C SER A 207 8.66 1.10 -6.80
N LEU A 208 7.59 0.64 -7.46
CA LEU A 208 6.75 1.48 -8.30
C LEU A 208 5.97 2.51 -7.49
N PHE A 209 5.47 2.13 -6.32
CA PHE A 209 4.80 3.05 -5.40
C PHE A 209 5.77 4.14 -4.94
N LEU A 210 6.98 3.79 -4.47
CA LEU A 210 7.99 4.75 -4.07
C LEU A 210 8.40 5.68 -5.24
N ARG A 211 8.57 5.13 -6.44
CA ARG A 211 8.86 5.92 -7.65
C ARG A 211 7.74 6.91 -7.96
N LYS A 212 6.47 6.52 -7.78
CA LYS A 212 5.32 7.41 -8.00
C LYS A 212 5.24 8.48 -6.90
N ALA A 213 5.41 8.08 -5.64
CA ALA A 213 5.38 9.00 -4.51
C ALA A 213 6.56 9.98 -4.51
N ALA A 214 7.73 9.58 -5.07
CA ALA A 214 8.92 10.42 -5.16
C ALA A 214 8.88 11.46 -6.31
N ARG A 215 7.81 11.56 -7.08
CA ARG A 215 7.66 12.54 -8.17
C ARG A 215 6.68 13.65 -7.78
N PRO A 216 7.13 14.70 -7.07
CA PRO A 216 6.34 15.90 -6.93
C PRO A 216 6.30 16.61 -8.31
N GLU A 217 5.13 16.94 -8.81
CA GLU A 217 4.96 17.81 -9.98
C GLU A 217 4.73 19.24 -9.48
N LEU A 218 5.55 20.18 -9.97
CA LEU A 218 5.32 21.61 -9.73
C LEU A 218 4.39 22.12 -10.83
N VAL A 219 3.23 22.60 -10.44
CA VAL A 219 2.32 23.29 -11.35
C VAL A 219 2.41 24.79 -11.08
N GLU A 220 2.64 25.57 -12.14
CA GLU A 220 2.73 27.01 -12.07
C GLU A 220 1.33 27.62 -12.15
N TYR A 221 0.96 28.41 -11.14
CA TYR A 221 -0.32 29.12 -11.10
C TYR A 221 -0.06 30.62 -11.06
N THR A 222 -0.86 31.39 -11.81
CA THR A 222 -0.91 32.83 -11.73
C THR A 222 -2.26 33.30 -11.21
N PHE A 223 -2.29 34.47 -10.56
CA PHE A 223 -3.54 35.13 -10.22
C PHE A 223 -4.01 36.02 -11.37
N ASN A 224 -5.27 35.92 -11.72
CA ASN A 224 -5.93 36.88 -12.61
C ASN A 224 -6.27 38.14 -11.81
N ASP A 225 -6.56 39.26 -12.51
CA ASP A 225 -6.95 40.55 -11.89
C ASP A 225 -8.15 40.44 -10.93
N GLU A 226 -8.94 39.36 -11.04
CA GLU A 226 -10.08 39.05 -10.16
C GLU A 226 -9.70 38.21 -8.94
N GLY A 227 -8.40 37.85 -8.72
CA GLY A 227 -7.92 37.08 -7.59
C GLY A 227 -8.20 35.59 -7.66
N THR A 228 -8.61 35.03 -8.82
CA THR A 228 -8.78 33.61 -9.06
C THR A 228 -7.48 32.98 -9.54
N LEU A 229 -7.15 31.79 -9.01
CA LEU A 229 -6.00 30.98 -9.41
C LEU A 229 -6.24 30.37 -10.80
N LEU A 230 -5.39 30.74 -11.76
CA LEU A 230 -5.34 30.13 -13.10
C LEU A 230 -4.04 29.35 -13.27
N GLU A 231 -4.15 28.14 -13.84
CA GLU A 231 -3.00 27.33 -14.25
C GLU A 231 -2.33 27.96 -15.47
N LEU A 232 -1.07 28.33 -15.36
CA LEU A 232 -0.30 28.91 -16.44
C LEU A 232 0.32 27.82 -17.33
N ALA A 233 -0.37 27.48 -18.38
CA ALA A 233 0.23 26.82 -19.53
C ALA A 233 1.07 27.85 -20.32
N HIS A 234 2.35 28.02 -19.96
CA HIS A 234 3.38 28.70 -20.78
C HIS A 234 3.11 30.16 -21.19
N SER A 235 3.03 31.07 -20.24
CA SER A 235 3.15 32.51 -20.56
C SER A 235 4.61 32.96 -20.49
N LYS A 236 5.16 33.35 -21.63
CA LYS A 236 6.61 33.61 -21.83
C LYS A 236 7.09 35.03 -21.45
N ASN A 237 6.30 35.92 -20.87
CA ASN A 237 6.63 37.35 -20.98
C ASN A 237 6.68 38.19 -19.70
N ARG A 238 6.60 37.65 -18.49
CA ARG A 238 6.87 38.43 -17.28
C ARG A 238 7.63 37.62 -16.27
N LEU A 239 8.80 38.08 -15.86
CA LEU A 239 9.67 37.44 -14.88
C LEU A 239 9.29 37.94 -13.47
N PRO A 240 8.81 37.08 -12.58
CA PRO A 240 8.31 37.50 -11.27
C PRO A 240 9.44 37.78 -10.29
N GLN A 241 9.32 38.85 -9.52
CA GLN A 241 10.24 39.12 -8.40
C GLN A 241 9.98 38.24 -7.17
N ILE A 242 8.74 37.76 -7.02
CA ILE A 242 8.32 36.85 -5.94
C ILE A 242 7.75 35.57 -6.58
N SER A 243 8.32 34.43 -6.22
CA SER A 243 7.80 33.11 -6.59
C SER A 243 7.17 32.41 -5.40
N ILE A 244 5.96 31.89 -5.56
CA ILE A 244 5.28 31.05 -4.55
C ILE A 244 5.33 29.61 -5.01
N VAL A 245 6.09 28.80 -4.31
CA VAL A 245 6.23 27.37 -4.55
C VAL A 245 5.31 26.61 -3.60
N HIS A 246 4.29 25.95 -4.14
CA HIS A 246 3.41 25.10 -3.35
C HIS A 246 4.08 23.75 -3.16
N VAL A 247 4.21 23.35 -1.92
CA VAL A 247 4.75 22.06 -1.50
C VAL A 247 3.57 21.21 -1.04
N GLU A 248 3.20 20.21 -1.82
CA GLU A 248 2.07 19.34 -1.53
C GLU A 248 2.53 17.90 -1.30
N GLY A 249 1.91 17.23 -0.30
CA GLY A 249 2.15 15.84 0.02
C GLY A 249 3.25 15.59 1.05
N ASP A 250 3.65 14.33 1.14
CA ASP A 250 4.68 13.89 2.07
C ASP A 250 6.06 14.21 1.49
N ILE A 251 6.84 15.03 2.22
CA ILE A 251 8.23 15.29 1.87
C ILE A 251 9.08 14.25 2.59
N PHE A 252 9.35 13.13 1.91
CA PHE A 252 10.21 12.07 2.43
C PHE A 252 11.47 11.95 1.56
N PHE A 253 12.43 11.13 1.98
CA PHE A 253 13.76 11.00 1.35
C PHE A 253 13.71 10.87 -0.19
N GLY A 254 12.70 10.16 -0.75
CA GLY A 254 12.55 10.00 -2.20
C GLY A 254 12.10 11.27 -2.94
N ALA A 255 11.39 12.18 -2.25
CA ALA A 255 10.89 13.43 -2.81
C ALA A 255 11.84 14.62 -2.56
N ALA A 256 12.68 14.57 -1.51
CA ALA A 256 13.50 15.67 -1.05
C ALA A 256 14.49 16.17 -2.13
N ASP A 257 15.13 15.28 -2.86
CA ASP A 257 16.11 15.64 -3.90
C ASP A 257 15.43 16.26 -5.14
N MET A 258 14.26 15.75 -5.52
CA MET A 258 13.46 16.35 -6.60
C MET A 258 12.96 17.74 -6.22
N PHE A 259 12.44 17.89 -5.01
CA PHE A 259 12.01 19.17 -4.46
C PHE A 259 13.16 20.19 -4.48
N ARG A 260 14.32 19.83 -3.95
CA ARG A 260 15.52 20.69 -3.98
C ARG A 260 15.89 21.15 -5.39
N ARG A 261 15.96 20.23 -6.37
CA ARG A 261 16.31 20.54 -7.77
C ARG A 261 15.29 21.46 -8.43
N GLN A 262 14.01 21.24 -8.18
CA GLN A 262 12.94 22.06 -8.78
C GLN A 262 12.96 23.49 -8.21
N VAL A 263 13.08 23.64 -6.89
CA VAL A 263 13.15 24.97 -6.28
C VAL A 263 14.47 25.66 -6.61
N ALA A 264 15.59 24.93 -6.73
CA ALA A 264 16.87 25.48 -7.18
C ALA A 264 16.77 26.05 -8.61
N ARG A 265 16.08 25.35 -9.54
CA ARG A 265 15.85 25.87 -10.91
C ARG A 265 15.05 27.18 -10.90
N ILE A 266 14.01 27.25 -10.07
CA ILE A 266 13.22 28.48 -9.92
C ILE A 266 14.12 29.59 -9.36
N ALA A 267 14.98 29.25 -8.39
CA ALA A 267 15.92 30.18 -7.80
C ALA A 267 17.10 30.55 -8.72
N GLU A 268 17.31 29.98 -9.89
CA GLU A 268 18.27 30.38 -10.90
C GLU A 268 17.83 31.59 -11.72
N ASP A 269 16.53 31.89 -11.74
CA ASP A 269 16.01 33.06 -12.48
C ASP A 269 16.57 34.38 -11.90
N PRO A 270 17.31 35.17 -12.70
CA PRO A 270 17.94 36.39 -12.23
C PRO A 270 16.98 37.46 -11.71
N SER A 271 15.75 37.46 -12.18
CA SER A 271 14.73 38.43 -11.79
C SER A 271 14.05 38.12 -10.45
N LEU A 272 14.23 36.88 -9.94
CA LEU A 272 13.63 36.43 -8.70
C LEU A 272 14.43 36.94 -7.48
N ALA A 273 13.75 37.63 -6.58
CA ALA A 273 14.35 38.15 -5.34
C ALA A 273 13.89 37.37 -4.10
N VAL A 274 12.64 36.91 -4.07
CA VAL A 274 12.06 36.22 -2.92
C VAL A 274 11.33 34.94 -3.32
N VAL A 275 11.64 33.83 -2.65
CA VAL A 275 10.95 32.55 -2.79
C VAL A 275 10.06 32.32 -1.57
N VAL A 276 8.76 32.14 -1.79
CA VAL A 276 7.80 31.78 -0.74
C VAL A 276 7.47 30.30 -0.86
N LEU A 277 7.94 29.48 0.09
CA LEU A 277 7.58 28.08 0.18
C LEU A 277 6.27 27.92 0.93
N ARG A 278 5.21 27.54 0.24
CA ARG A 278 3.91 27.26 0.87
C ARG A 278 3.81 25.80 1.29
N MET A 279 3.97 25.54 2.60
CA MET A 279 4.03 24.20 3.19
C MET A 279 2.70 23.78 3.86
N ARG A 280 1.57 24.28 3.40
CA ARG A 280 0.26 24.03 4.01
C ARG A 280 -0.11 22.54 4.05
N ASN A 281 0.20 21.83 2.98
CA ASN A 281 -0.13 20.41 2.81
C ASN A 281 1.10 19.51 3.02
N ALA A 282 2.26 20.10 3.37
CA ALA A 282 3.46 19.34 3.69
C ALA A 282 3.28 18.58 5.01
N ARG A 283 3.50 17.28 4.97
CA ARG A 283 3.43 16.37 6.13
C ARG A 283 4.70 15.54 6.20
N ASN A 284 4.94 14.94 7.37
CA ASN A 284 5.96 13.91 7.57
C ASN A 284 7.37 14.30 7.08
N LEU A 285 7.87 15.50 7.49
CA LEU A 285 9.27 15.83 7.23
C LEU A 285 10.18 14.82 7.96
N ASP A 286 11.00 14.12 7.20
CA ASP A 286 12.06 13.27 7.73
C ASP A 286 13.41 14.01 7.80
N ALA A 287 14.44 13.38 8.37
CA ALA A 287 15.77 13.98 8.51
C ALA A 287 16.36 14.38 7.15
N THR A 288 16.15 13.57 6.10
CA THR A 288 16.66 13.83 4.75
C THR A 288 16.00 15.06 4.15
N SER A 289 14.71 15.23 4.34
CA SER A 289 13.95 16.42 3.88
C SER A 289 14.38 17.69 4.61
N VAL A 290 14.68 17.59 5.90
CA VAL A 290 15.20 18.71 6.69
C VAL A 290 16.57 19.13 6.17
N CYS A 291 17.50 18.19 5.91
CA CYS A 291 18.80 18.48 5.32
C CYS A 291 18.67 19.11 3.92
N ALA A 292 17.80 18.58 3.07
CA ALA A 292 17.55 19.14 1.75
C ALA A 292 16.97 20.56 1.81
N LEU A 293 16.11 20.85 2.78
CA LEU A 293 15.58 22.19 3.03
C LEU A 293 16.68 23.14 3.55
N GLU A 294 17.54 22.69 4.44
CA GLU A 294 18.69 23.46 4.92
C GLU A 294 19.62 23.85 3.77
N GLU A 295 20.02 22.87 2.95
CA GLU A 295 20.84 23.12 1.76
C GLU A 295 20.18 24.10 0.80
N LEU A 296 18.87 23.97 0.58
CA LEU A 296 18.11 24.87 -0.27
C LEU A 296 18.12 26.31 0.27
N ILE A 297 17.91 26.49 1.59
CA ILE A 297 17.95 27.80 2.23
C ILE A 297 19.33 28.44 2.06
N ARG A 298 20.41 27.67 2.28
CA ARG A 298 21.77 28.13 2.06
C ARG A 298 22.02 28.54 0.62
N PHE A 299 21.65 27.71 -0.34
CA PHE A 299 21.78 27.97 -1.78
C PHE A 299 21.06 29.26 -2.22
N ILE A 300 19.81 29.45 -1.78
CA ILE A 300 19.02 30.64 -2.11
C ILE A 300 19.70 31.93 -1.55
N ARG A 301 20.23 31.83 -0.32
CA ARG A 301 20.95 32.96 0.31
C ARG A 301 22.29 33.28 -0.34
N GLU A 302 23.06 32.28 -0.73
CA GLU A 302 24.31 32.45 -1.47
C GLU A 302 24.09 33.22 -2.78
N LYS A 303 22.92 33.08 -3.39
CA LYS A 303 22.49 33.84 -4.56
C LYS A 303 22.01 35.27 -4.24
N GLY A 304 22.07 35.69 -2.97
CA GLY A 304 21.61 37.02 -2.53
C GLY A 304 20.09 37.16 -2.47
N ARG A 305 19.33 36.02 -2.38
CA ARG A 305 17.88 35.99 -2.41
C ARG A 305 17.30 35.62 -1.06
N HIS A 306 16.03 35.91 -0.88
CA HIS A 306 15.33 35.62 0.35
C HIS A 306 14.37 34.43 0.22
N ILE A 307 14.20 33.69 1.31
CA ILE A 307 13.26 32.58 1.41
C ILE A 307 12.31 32.79 2.60
N ILE A 308 11.03 32.55 2.38
CA ILE A 308 9.99 32.66 3.39
C ILE A 308 9.16 31.37 3.36
N ILE A 309 8.83 30.83 4.54
CA ILE A 309 7.96 29.65 4.66
C ILE A 309 6.57 30.11 5.10
N SER A 310 5.53 29.68 4.37
CA SER A 310 4.14 29.97 4.71
C SER A 310 3.32 28.71 4.92
N GLY A 311 2.37 28.74 5.85
CA GLY A 311 1.45 27.64 6.09
C GLY A 311 2.08 26.42 6.79
N ALA A 312 3.19 26.58 7.48
CA ALA A 312 3.80 25.50 8.24
C ALA A 312 2.86 24.98 9.33
N SER A 313 2.71 23.66 9.46
CA SER A 313 2.01 23.04 10.60
C SER A 313 2.83 23.19 11.88
N ARG A 314 2.21 23.00 13.04
CA ARG A 314 2.92 23.02 14.32
C ARG A 314 3.99 21.94 14.40
N ASP A 315 3.78 20.80 13.76
CA ASP A 315 4.74 19.70 13.76
C ASP A 315 5.93 20.01 12.87
N VAL A 316 5.71 20.55 11.67
CA VAL A 316 6.79 21.06 10.80
C VAL A 316 7.60 22.14 11.52
N PHE A 317 6.94 23.08 12.20
CA PHE A 317 7.64 24.13 12.96
C PHE A 317 8.54 23.55 14.06
N ARG A 318 8.03 22.56 14.85
CA ARG A 318 8.84 21.89 15.88
C ARG A 318 10.05 21.17 15.33
N ILE A 319 9.88 20.50 14.17
CA ILE A 319 10.98 19.81 13.50
C ILE A 319 12.05 20.82 13.06
N LEU A 320 11.66 21.92 12.41
CA LEU A 320 12.59 22.98 11.98
C LEU A 320 13.28 23.67 13.16
N GLN A 321 12.58 23.81 14.28
CA GLN A 321 13.16 24.36 15.51
C GLN A 321 14.20 23.42 16.12
N ARG A 322 13.89 22.12 16.22
CA ARG A 322 14.80 21.14 16.80
C ARG A 322 16.03 20.86 15.94
N SER A 323 15.90 20.97 14.61
CA SER A 323 16.99 20.77 13.67
C SER A 323 17.92 22.01 13.51
N GLY A 324 17.55 23.14 14.08
CA GLY A 324 18.31 24.40 13.91
C GLY A 324 18.02 25.14 12.60
N VAL A 325 17.29 24.55 11.66
CA VAL A 325 16.94 25.19 10.37
C VAL A 325 16.10 26.44 10.55
N LEU A 326 15.29 26.50 11.62
CA LEU A 326 14.53 27.69 11.96
C LEU A 326 15.45 28.89 12.27
N ALA A 327 16.56 28.69 12.99
CA ALA A 327 17.54 29.75 13.27
C ALA A 327 18.18 30.25 11.99
N LEU A 328 18.57 29.33 11.10
CA LEU A 328 19.08 29.67 9.79
C LEU A 328 18.06 30.49 8.98
N LEU A 329 16.77 30.11 8.98
CA LEU A 329 15.72 30.82 8.25
C LEU A 329 15.47 32.23 8.77
N GLN A 330 15.66 32.46 10.05
CA GLN A 330 15.45 33.77 10.72
C GLN A 330 16.70 34.63 10.77
N GLU A 331 17.84 34.12 10.35
CA GLU A 331 19.08 34.88 10.30
C GLU A 331 18.93 36.13 9.39
N GLY A 332 19.27 37.31 9.91
CA GLY A 332 19.07 38.58 9.23
C GLY A 332 17.69 39.21 9.35
N CYS A 333 16.76 38.62 10.15
CA CYS A 333 15.49 39.25 10.46
C CYS A 333 15.64 40.31 11.57
N GLU A 334 14.96 41.46 11.42
CA GLU A 334 14.85 42.47 12.47
C GLU A 334 13.96 41.96 13.65
N LYS A 335 14.14 42.56 14.83
CA LYS A 335 13.32 42.21 16.00
C LYS A 335 11.82 42.41 15.71
N GLY A 336 11.06 41.34 15.83
CA GLY A 336 9.60 41.34 15.57
C GLY A 336 9.21 40.88 14.17
N GLU A 337 10.15 40.58 13.30
CA GLU A 337 9.89 40.01 11.97
C GLU A 337 10.15 38.50 11.93
N SER A 338 9.40 37.79 11.09
CA SER A 338 9.57 36.35 10.93
C SER A 338 9.51 35.95 9.46
N ASN A 339 10.37 35.03 9.07
CA ASN A 339 10.35 34.39 7.73
C ASN A 339 9.57 33.07 7.73
N ILE A 340 8.86 32.73 8.81
CA ILE A 340 7.97 31.57 8.89
C ILE A 340 6.60 31.98 9.44
N PHE A 341 5.55 31.53 8.73
CA PHE A 341 4.15 31.79 9.09
C PHE A 341 3.42 30.47 9.24
N LEU A 342 2.83 30.26 10.43
CA LEU A 342 2.08 29.06 10.74
C LEU A 342 0.71 29.06 10.08
N ILE A 343 0.15 27.85 9.88
CA ILE A 343 -1.21 27.69 9.40
C ILE A 343 -2.22 28.22 10.41
N GLU A 344 -3.17 29.03 9.96
CA GLU A 344 -4.30 29.50 10.75
C GLU A 344 -5.54 28.65 10.44
N PRO A 345 -6.11 27.92 11.43
CA PRO A 345 -7.24 27.01 11.18
C PRO A 345 -8.49 27.70 10.62
N LYS A 346 -8.72 28.96 11.03
CA LYS A 346 -9.90 29.74 10.62
C LYS A 346 -9.76 30.34 9.23
N ASN A 347 -8.55 30.67 8.80
CA ASN A 347 -8.30 31.24 7.47
C ASN A 347 -6.98 30.70 6.88
N PRO A 348 -7.04 29.62 6.12
CA PRO A 348 -5.85 28.93 5.62
C PRO A 348 -4.96 29.77 4.68
N ASN A 349 -5.50 30.80 4.06
CA ASN A 349 -4.76 31.68 3.15
C ASN A 349 -4.10 32.87 3.86
N MET A 350 -4.40 33.09 5.15
CA MET A 350 -3.85 34.22 5.90
C MET A 350 -2.33 34.12 6.07
N SER A 351 -1.80 32.90 6.28
CA SER A 351 -0.36 32.66 6.36
C SER A 351 0.38 33.04 5.08
N THR A 352 -0.20 32.70 3.90
CA THR A 352 0.37 33.08 2.60
C THR A 352 0.30 34.58 2.38
N ARG A 353 -0.82 35.23 2.77
CA ARG A 353 -0.95 36.70 2.71
C ARG A 353 0.11 37.40 3.55
N LYS A 354 0.33 36.95 4.80
CA LYS A 354 1.40 37.48 5.68
C LYS A 354 2.78 37.30 5.09
N ALA A 355 3.06 36.13 4.48
CA ALA A 355 4.32 35.87 3.79
C ALA A 355 4.54 36.80 2.60
N LEU A 356 3.50 37.05 1.80
CA LEU A 356 3.55 37.98 0.69
C LEU A 356 3.77 39.43 1.12
N MET A 357 3.07 39.87 2.16
CA MET A 357 3.31 41.21 2.75
C MET A 357 4.76 41.37 3.25
N ARG A 358 5.32 40.32 3.82
CA ARG A 358 6.74 40.27 4.22
C ARG A 358 7.67 40.37 3.00
N ALA A 359 7.38 39.60 1.96
CA ALA A 359 8.17 39.62 0.72
C ALA A 359 8.14 41.00 0.05
N GLN A 360 6.98 41.64 -0.02
CA GLN A 360 6.82 43.01 -0.56
C GLN A 360 7.57 44.04 0.28
N LYS A 361 7.57 43.91 1.61
CA LYS A 361 8.34 44.78 2.49
C LYS A 361 9.86 44.66 2.24
N MET A 362 10.35 43.43 1.98
CA MET A 362 11.77 43.22 1.63
C MET A 362 12.15 43.81 0.29
N LEU A 363 11.23 43.85 -0.67
CA LEU A 363 11.48 44.42 -2.00
C LEU A 363 11.35 45.96 -2.05
N GLY A 364 10.72 46.57 -1.03
CA GLY A 364 10.47 48.02 -1.01
C GLY A 364 9.45 48.47 -2.06
N THR A 365 8.79 47.59 -2.76
CA THR A 365 7.84 47.86 -3.83
C THR A 365 6.42 47.43 -3.46
N ARG A 366 5.41 48.23 -3.85
CA ARG A 366 3.99 47.89 -3.63
C ARG A 366 3.38 46.97 -4.69
N GLU A 367 4.01 46.89 -5.85
CA GLU A 367 3.55 46.09 -7.00
C GLU A 367 4.69 45.16 -7.46
N ALA A 368 4.65 43.91 -7.02
CA ALA A 368 5.52 42.86 -7.51
C ALA A 368 4.69 41.82 -8.29
N ASP A 369 5.18 41.43 -9.48
CA ASP A 369 4.62 40.27 -10.21
C ASP A 369 4.83 39.00 -9.40
N ILE A 370 3.78 38.19 -9.24
CA ILE A 370 3.78 37.00 -8.39
C ILE A 370 3.54 35.76 -9.25
N SER A 371 4.44 34.80 -9.23
CA SER A 371 4.25 33.45 -9.78
C SER A 371 4.01 32.42 -8.70
N ILE A 372 3.06 31.51 -8.95
CA ILE A 372 2.72 30.44 -8.00
C ILE A 372 3.03 29.09 -8.63
N TYR A 373 3.84 28.30 -7.94
CA TYR A 373 4.18 26.93 -8.34
C TYR A 373 3.55 25.93 -7.36
N THR A 374 2.84 24.95 -7.87
CA THR A 374 2.22 23.88 -7.07
C THR A 374 2.85 22.54 -7.40
N THR A 375 3.20 21.78 -6.39
CA THR A 375 3.55 20.36 -6.53
C THR A 375 2.25 19.56 -6.40
N GLU A 376 1.65 19.15 -7.49
CA GLU A 376 0.57 18.15 -7.47
C GLU A 376 1.17 16.76 -7.52
N THR A 377 0.81 15.94 -6.54
CA THR A 377 0.97 14.48 -6.62
C THR A 377 -0.22 13.94 -7.43
N LYS A 378 0.04 13.53 -8.67
CA LYS A 378 -0.90 12.69 -9.42
C LYS A 378 -1.02 11.31 -8.83
#